data_f4d901abc5a2c38b5a18e17626e4ff7d
#
_entry.id   f4d901abc5a2c38b5a18e17626e4ff7d
#
_cell.length_a   1.000
_cell.length_b   1.000
_cell.length_c   1.000
_cell.angle_alpha   90.00
_cell.angle_beta   90.00
_cell.angle_gamma   90.00
#
_symmetry.space_group_name_H-M   'P 1'
#
loop_
_entity.id
_entity.type
_entity.pdbx_description
1 polymer ?
#
loop_
_entity_poly.entity_id
_entity_poly.type
_entity_poly.pdbx_seq_one_letter_code
_entity_poly.pdbx_strand_id
1 'polypeptide(L)'
;IYRGILDTTAVIWMGEFGRTPTINGNGGRDHWARSWSAVVGGAGFTRGVVVGETSADGREVASEPYSSQDLMTSVLKSLDISLETTFRAKNGRPMKIANGGQVIPGLFS
;
A
#
# COMPACT_ATOMS: atom_id res chain seq x y z
N ILE A 1 6.81 11.69 -16.48
CA ILE A 1 6.02 12.56 -17.36
C ILE A 1 6.79 12.84 -18.64
N TYR A 2 8.06 13.27 -18.56
CA TYR A 2 8.85 13.61 -19.75
C TYR A 2 9.16 12.44 -20.71
N ARG A 3 9.09 11.21 -20.24
CA ARG A 3 9.34 10.02 -21.07
C ARG A 3 8.07 9.31 -21.54
N GLY A 4 6.91 9.74 -21.09
CA GLY A 4 5.63 9.13 -21.47
C GLY A 4 5.44 7.68 -21.00
N ILE A 5 6.11 7.27 -19.91
CA ILE A 5 6.08 5.89 -19.40
C ILE A 5 5.20 5.70 -18.18
N LEU A 6 4.47 6.73 -17.74
CA LEU A 6 3.66 6.66 -16.53
C LEU A 6 2.57 5.59 -16.60
N ASP A 7 1.98 5.39 -17.77
CA ASP A 7 0.90 4.41 -17.95
C ASP A 7 1.37 2.96 -17.77
N THR A 8 2.67 2.71 -17.91
CA THR A 8 3.29 1.40 -17.73
C THR A 8 4.20 1.30 -16.51
N THR A 9 4.21 2.32 -15.66
CA THR A 9 5.09 2.38 -14.50
C THR A 9 4.26 2.62 -13.23
N ALA A 10 4.28 1.68 -12.32
CA ALA A 10 3.70 1.87 -10.99
C ALA A 10 4.68 2.66 -10.12
N VAL A 11 4.21 3.74 -9.54
CA VAL A 11 4.99 4.56 -8.61
C VAL A 11 4.38 4.41 -7.23
N ILE A 12 5.22 4.09 -6.24
CA ILE A 12 4.81 3.99 -4.84
C ILE A 12 5.70 4.91 -4.03
N TRP A 13 5.08 5.76 -3.25
CA TRP A 13 5.78 6.61 -2.28
C TRP A 13 5.24 6.28 -0.89
N MET A 14 6.07 5.71 -0.06
CA MET A 14 5.67 5.28 1.28
C MET A 14 6.88 5.19 2.22
N GLY A 15 6.59 5.24 3.53
CA GLY A 15 7.50 4.77 4.57
C GLY A 15 7.13 3.36 4.99
N GLU A 16 7.89 2.79 5.90
CA GLU A 16 7.67 1.44 6.42
C GLU A 16 6.68 1.42 7.60
N PHE A 17 6.47 2.55 8.24
CA PHE A 17 5.53 2.77 9.34
C PHE A 17 5.12 4.25 9.40
N GLY A 18 4.11 4.55 10.20
CA GLY A 18 3.71 5.92 10.50
C GLY A 18 4.48 6.54 11.65
N ARG A 19 4.07 7.72 12.04
CA ARG A 19 4.61 8.45 13.19
C ARG A 19 3.48 8.81 14.16
N THR A 20 3.79 8.85 15.46
CA THR A 20 2.78 9.20 16.48
C THR A 20 2.21 10.59 16.24
N PRO A 21 0.90 10.77 16.42
CA PRO A 21 0.29 12.11 16.42
C PRO A 21 0.80 12.99 17.56
N THR A 22 1.19 12.37 18.68
CA THR A 22 1.72 13.05 19.85
C THR A 22 3.21 13.32 19.70
N ILE A 23 3.63 14.53 20.03
CA ILE A 23 5.06 14.90 20.09
C ILE A 23 5.65 14.35 21.39
N ASN A 24 6.80 13.70 21.30
CA ASN A 24 7.52 13.16 22.45
C ASN A 24 8.32 14.23 23.21
N GLY A 25 8.90 13.83 24.34
CA GLY A 25 9.68 14.73 25.20
C GLY A 25 10.92 15.35 24.54
N ASN A 26 11.39 14.79 23.40
CA ASN A 26 12.52 15.30 22.64
C ASN A 26 12.10 16.19 21.45
N GLY A 27 10.82 16.55 21.35
CA GLY A 27 10.30 17.38 20.27
C GLY A 27 10.12 16.63 18.94
N GLY A 28 10.11 15.30 18.95
CA GLY A 28 9.97 14.44 17.78
C GLY A 28 8.71 13.57 17.84
N ARG A 29 8.64 12.64 16.90
CA ARG A 29 7.56 11.66 16.81
C ARG A 29 8.15 10.26 16.77
N ASP A 30 7.53 9.34 17.51
CA ASP A 30 7.94 7.95 17.57
C ASP A 30 7.37 7.15 16.40
N HIS A 31 7.88 5.95 16.19
CA HIS A 31 7.35 5.00 15.22
C HIS A 31 5.92 4.61 15.60
N TRP A 32 5.04 4.51 14.61
CA TRP A 32 3.64 4.17 14.82
C TRP A 32 3.16 3.25 13.70
N ALA A 33 3.08 1.96 14.02
CA ALA A 33 2.72 0.93 13.05
C ALA A 33 1.19 0.78 12.83
N ARG A 34 0.37 1.46 13.64
CA ARG A 34 -1.09 1.29 13.60
C ARG A 34 -1.77 2.00 12.43
N SER A 35 -1.21 3.09 11.99
CA SER A 35 -1.71 3.78 10.81
C SER A 35 -0.62 4.59 10.12
N TRP A 36 -0.61 4.54 8.80
CA TRP A 36 0.24 5.39 7.99
C TRP A 36 -0.36 5.50 6.59
N SER A 37 0.21 6.36 5.78
CA SER A 37 -0.27 6.64 4.43
C SER A 37 0.76 6.23 3.39
N ALA A 38 0.26 5.86 2.22
CA ALA A 38 1.06 5.63 1.04
C ALA A 38 0.44 6.38 -0.15
N VAL A 39 1.25 6.73 -1.12
CA VAL A 39 0.79 7.30 -2.39
C VAL A 39 1.14 6.34 -3.49
N VAL A 40 0.18 6.05 -4.36
CA VAL A 40 0.38 5.22 -5.55
C VAL A 40 -0.04 5.99 -6.80
N GLY A 41 0.58 5.70 -7.91
CA GLY A 41 0.25 6.34 -9.18
C GLY A 41 0.80 5.60 -10.38
N GLY A 42 0.33 5.97 -11.56
CA GLY A 42 0.71 5.30 -12.79
C GLY A 42 0.08 3.91 -12.96
N ALA A 43 0.47 3.20 -13.99
CA ALA A 43 0.12 1.79 -14.25
C ALA A 43 -1.36 1.43 -13.98
N GLY A 44 -2.29 2.28 -14.42
CA GLY A 44 -3.73 2.01 -14.30
C GLY A 44 -4.37 2.38 -12.96
N PHE A 45 -3.62 2.90 -11.99
CA PHE A 45 -4.21 3.45 -10.76
C PHE A 45 -5.11 4.64 -11.07
N THR A 46 -6.27 4.69 -10.45
CA THR A 46 -7.22 5.82 -10.58
C THR A 46 -6.61 7.08 -9.99
N ARG A 47 -6.66 8.17 -10.74
CA ARG A 47 -6.09 9.46 -10.33
C ARG A 47 -7.04 10.23 -9.43
N GLY A 48 -6.48 10.98 -8.48
CA GLY A 48 -7.22 11.95 -7.68
C GLY A 48 -8.16 11.34 -6.65
N VAL A 49 -7.97 10.07 -6.29
CA VAL A 49 -8.78 9.41 -5.26
C VAL A 49 -8.02 9.30 -3.95
N VAL A 50 -8.78 9.30 -2.86
CA VAL A 50 -8.28 8.98 -1.52
C VAL A 50 -9.04 7.77 -1.03
N VAL A 51 -8.34 6.77 -0.52
CA VAL A 51 -8.92 5.54 0.01
C VAL A 51 -8.50 5.41 1.47
N GLY A 52 -9.49 5.22 2.32
CA GLY A 52 -9.28 5.10 3.75
C GLY A 52 -9.20 6.43 4.48
N GLU A 53 -9.41 6.37 5.78
CA GLU A 53 -9.33 7.52 6.68
C GLU A 53 -8.87 7.09 8.06
N THR A 54 -8.26 8.00 8.79
CA THR A 54 -7.90 7.80 10.19
C THR A 54 -8.97 8.37 11.11
N SER A 55 -8.91 7.97 12.38
CA SER A 55 -9.64 8.64 13.46
C SER A 55 -9.26 10.12 13.54
N ALA A 56 -10.11 10.92 14.19
CA ALA A 56 -9.89 12.37 14.29
C ALA A 56 -8.54 12.74 14.93
N ASP A 57 -8.02 11.90 15.82
CA ASP A 57 -6.71 12.09 16.45
C ASP A 57 -5.54 11.46 15.65
N GLY A 58 -5.82 10.82 14.53
CA GLY A 58 -4.80 10.21 13.67
C GLY A 58 -4.15 8.93 14.20
N ARG A 59 -4.65 8.37 15.29
CA ARG A 59 -4.03 7.21 15.95
C ARG A 59 -4.40 5.87 15.33
N GLU A 60 -5.62 5.74 14.86
CA GLU A 60 -6.18 4.49 14.36
C GLU A 60 -6.71 4.67 12.95
N VAL A 61 -6.84 3.57 12.23
CA VAL A 61 -7.59 3.54 10.98
C VAL A 61 -9.08 3.47 11.33
N ALA A 62 -9.87 4.45 10.87
CA ALA A 62 -11.30 4.53 11.13
C ALA A 62 -12.14 3.84 10.06
N SER A 63 -11.64 3.77 8.82
CA SER A 63 -12.24 3.02 7.73
C SER A 63 -11.85 1.55 7.79
N GLU A 64 -12.20 0.77 6.77
CA GLU A 64 -11.69 -0.58 6.65
C GLU A 64 -10.15 -0.56 6.55
N PRO A 65 -9.44 -1.32 7.40
CA PRO A 65 -7.98 -1.33 7.38
C PRO A 65 -7.45 -2.15 6.21
N TYR A 66 -6.37 -1.69 5.61
CA TYR A 66 -5.65 -2.41 4.57
C TYR A 66 -4.23 -2.70 5.04
N SER A 67 -3.75 -3.89 4.72
CA SER A 67 -2.40 -4.32 5.08
C SER A 67 -1.36 -3.96 4.00
N SER A 68 -0.08 -4.14 4.34
CA SER A 68 0.98 -4.04 3.34
C SER A 68 0.84 -5.09 2.24
N GLN A 69 0.33 -6.29 2.56
CA GLN A 69 0.04 -7.31 1.55
C GLN A 69 -1.06 -6.85 0.58
N ASP A 70 -2.09 -6.17 1.07
CA ASP A 70 -3.16 -5.61 0.22
C ASP A 70 -2.59 -4.55 -0.72
N LEU A 71 -1.73 -3.67 -0.22
CA LEU A 71 -1.06 -2.68 -1.04
C LEU A 71 -0.21 -3.33 -2.14
N MET A 72 0.62 -4.31 -1.78
CA MET A 72 1.45 -5.01 -2.75
C MET A 72 0.62 -5.81 -3.76
N THR A 73 -0.46 -6.42 -3.33
CA THR A 73 -1.41 -7.10 -4.22
C THR A 73 -2.02 -6.13 -5.22
N SER A 74 -2.37 -4.92 -4.78
CA SER A 74 -2.87 -3.86 -5.66
C SER A 74 -1.81 -3.41 -6.68
N VAL A 75 -0.55 -3.34 -6.28
CA VAL A 75 0.56 -3.06 -7.20
C VAL A 75 0.73 -4.16 -8.24
N LEU A 76 0.67 -5.42 -7.84
CA LEU A 76 0.71 -6.57 -8.77
C LEU A 76 -0.41 -6.47 -9.80
N LYS A 77 -1.62 -6.16 -9.36
CA LYS A 77 -2.76 -5.95 -10.27
C LYS A 77 -2.49 -4.80 -11.24
N SER A 78 -1.94 -3.68 -10.78
CA SER A 78 -1.64 -2.53 -11.64
C SER A 78 -0.64 -2.88 -12.75
N LEU A 79 0.26 -3.83 -12.48
CA LEU A 79 1.25 -4.32 -13.44
C LEU A 79 0.75 -5.50 -14.27
N ASP A 80 -0.52 -5.84 -14.17
CA ASP A 80 -1.15 -6.96 -14.88
C ASP A 80 -0.50 -8.32 -14.59
N ILE A 81 0.00 -8.48 -13.37
CA ILE A 81 0.54 -9.75 -12.88
C ILE A 81 -0.58 -10.56 -12.26
N SER A 82 -0.76 -11.79 -12.71
CA SER A 82 -1.80 -12.68 -12.16
C SER A 82 -1.59 -12.92 -10.67
N LEU A 83 -2.62 -12.67 -9.87
CA LEU A 83 -2.60 -12.89 -8.42
C LEU A 83 -2.61 -14.39 -8.07
N GLU A 84 -2.90 -15.26 -9.03
CA GLU A 84 -2.82 -16.71 -8.88
C GLU A 84 -1.40 -17.26 -9.10
N THR A 85 -0.46 -16.41 -9.48
CA THR A 85 0.95 -16.78 -9.66
C THR A 85 1.51 -17.38 -8.37
N THR A 86 2.16 -18.53 -8.49
CA THR A 86 2.79 -19.23 -7.39
C THR A 86 4.28 -19.39 -7.63
N PHE A 87 5.04 -19.47 -6.57
CA PHE A 87 6.46 -19.79 -6.60
C PHE A 87 6.80 -20.72 -5.44
N ARG A 88 7.98 -21.34 -5.48
CA ARG A 88 8.44 -22.20 -4.40
C ARG A 88 9.46 -21.48 -3.54
N ALA A 89 9.22 -21.49 -2.23
CA ALA A 89 10.20 -21.04 -1.26
C ALA A 89 11.42 -22.00 -1.22
N LYS A 90 12.50 -21.58 -0.61
CA LYS A 90 13.73 -22.40 -0.50
C LYS A 90 13.50 -23.79 0.13
N ASN A 91 12.52 -23.89 1.01
CA ASN A 91 12.12 -25.15 1.64
C ASN A 91 11.17 -26.02 0.78
N GLY A 92 10.91 -25.64 -0.48
CA GLY A 92 10.01 -26.33 -1.40
C GLY A 92 8.54 -26.03 -1.22
N ARG A 93 8.14 -25.24 -0.23
CA ARG A 93 6.75 -24.87 0.04
C ARG A 93 6.20 -23.98 -1.09
N PRO A 94 5.04 -24.31 -1.67
CA PRO A 94 4.39 -23.43 -2.64
C PRO A 94 3.86 -22.16 -1.96
N MET A 95 4.06 -21.02 -2.60
CA MET A 95 3.58 -19.72 -2.09
C MET A 95 2.91 -18.95 -3.20
N LYS A 96 1.78 -18.31 -2.88
CA LYS A 96 1.12 -17.38 -3.80
C LYS A 96 1.79 -16.01 -3.73
N ILE A 97 1.92 -15.37 -4.88
CA ILE A 97 2.53 -14.05 -4.98
C ILE A 97 1.75 -12.99 -4.17
N ALA A 98 0.42 -13.11 -4.12
CA ALA A 98 -0.42 -12.21 -3.35
C ALA A 98 -0.30 -12.39 -1.82
N ASN A 99 0.20 -13.57 -1.37
CA ASN A 99 0.43 -13.89 0.04
C ASN A 99 -0.76 -13.55 0.97
N GLY A 100 -1.98 -13.87 0.54
CA GLY A 100 -3.21 -13.58 1.28
C GLY A 100 -3.71 -12.14 1.17
N GLY A 101 -3.01 -11.25 0.48
CA GLY A 101 -3.46 -9.89 0.24
C GLY A 101 -4.60 -9.83 -0.75
N GLN A 102 -5.38 -8.76 -0.66
CA GLN A 102 -6.50 -8.48 -1.55
C GLN A 102 -6.32 -7.10 -2.19
N VAL A 103 -6.86 -6.95 -3.40
CA VAL A 103 -6.84 -5.66 -4.09
C VAL A 103 -7.66 -4.63 -3.29
N ILE A 104 -7.08 -3.47 -3.02
CA ILE A 104 -7.74 -2.39 -2.28
C ILE A 104 -8.82 -1.77 -3.17
N PRO A 105 -10.10 -1.80 -2.74
CA PRO A 105 -11.19 -1.17 -3.48
C PRO A 105 -10.97 0.34 -3.64
N GLY A 106 -11.35 0.87 -4.80
CA GLY A 106 -11.26 2.30 -5.11
C GLY A 106 -9.96 2.75 -5.77
N LEU A 107 -8.93 1.90 -5.82
CA LEU A 107 -7.67 2.24 -6.50
C LEU A 107 -7.75 2.04 -8.03
N PHE A 108 -8.76 1.34 -8.52
CA PHE A 108 -8.97 1.07 -9.94
C PHE A 108 -10.40 1.42 -10.35
N SER A 109 -10.54 1.89 -11.56
CA SER A 109 -11.84 2.18 -12.17
C SER A 109 -12.53 0.91 -12.66
#